data_eaa8fb36e16cae64f0c551f0c84b8d37
#
_entry.id   eaa8fb36e16cae64f0c551f0c84b8d37
#
_cell.length_a   1.000
_cell.length_b   1.000
_cell.length_c   1.000
_cell.angle_alpha   90.00
_cell.angle_beta   90.00
_cell.angle_gamma   90.00
#
_symmetry.space_group_name_H-M   'P 1'
#
loop_
_entity.id
_entity.type
_entity.pdbx_description
1 polymer ?
#
loop_
_entity_poly.entity_id
_entity_poly.type
_entity_poly.pdbx_seq_one_letter_code
_entity_poly.pdbx_strand_id
1 'polypeptide(L)'
;TSQRPGTLSIRTETLKSLLMDVVEALYRQGLRNFVVLSGHAGGTHNAVLIDAGECLLSRLPEAKIAVVTEYDLAAEEGKGLIETVGDSHAGEIEASRILATRPHLVKEGAVEAYPAFPKHILVRNKQAYWPSAVWGDPSKASAEKGRKIEEVVVDALERLVVELEEFVEPAGC
;
A
#
# COMPACT_ATOMS: atom_id res chain seq x y z
N THR A 1 -3.34 -0.71 -13.95
CA THR A 1 -2.08 0.02 -14.29
C THR A 1 -1.10 -0.80 -15.13
N SER A 2 -1.15 -2.14 -15.10
CA SER A 2 -0.19 -3.04 -15.80
C SER A 2 -0.05 -2.82 -17.33
N GLN A 3 -0.98 -2.12 -17.96
CA GLN A 3 -0.97 -1.82 -19.39
C GLN A 3 -0.38 -0.45 -19.74
N ARG A 4 0.17 0.27 -18.75
CA ARG A 4 0.73 1.61 -18.97
C ARG A 4 2.22 1.56 -19.23
N PRO A 5 2.74 2.41 -20.12
CA PRO A 5 4.18 2.51 -20.37
C PRO A 5 4.96 2.76 -19.07
N GLY A 6 6.06 2.05 -18.88
CA GLY A 6 6.89 2.15 -17.67
C GLY A 6 6.43 1.27 -16.49
N THR A 7 5.24 0.66 -16.54
CA THR A 7 4.81 -0.27 -15.50
C THR A 7 5.44 -1.66 -15.72
N LEU A 8 6.24 -2.09 -14.75
CA LEU A 8 6.79 -3.45 -14.72
C LEU A 8 5.96 -4.30 -13.75
N SER A 9 5.19 -5.22 -14.30
CA SER A 9 4.34 -6.11 -13.50
C SER A 9 4.99 -7.49 -13.40
N ILE A 10 5.03 -8.03 -12.18
CA ILE A 10 5.38 -9.42 -11.91
C ILE A 10 4.11 -10.22 -11.60
N ARG A 11 4.19 -11.53 -11.73
CA ARG A 11 3.08 -12.41 -11.36
C ARG A 11 2.91 -12.45 -9.84
N THR A 12 1.71 -12.72 -9.40
CA THR A 12 1.37 -12.86 -7.97
C THR A 12 2.19 -13.96 -7.29
N GLU A 13 2.38 -15.09 -7.97
CA GLU A 13 3.21 -16.19 -7.50
C GLU A 13 4.67 -15.79 -7.32
N THR A 14 5.19 -14.95 -8.22
CA THR A 14 6.56 -14.43 -8.11
C THR A 14 6.69 -13.49 -6.90
N LEU A 15 5.71 -12.60 -6.68
CA LEU A 15 5.69 -11.72 -5.53
C LEU A 15 5.63 -12.51 -4.21
N LYS A 16 4.72 -13.50 -4.14
CA LYS A 16 4.58 -14.38 -2.98
C LYS A 16 5.89 -15.11 -2.68
N SER A 17 6.47 -15.76 -3.68
CA SER A 17 7.73 -16.50 -3.52
C SER A 17 8.86 -15.59 -3.06
N LEU A 18 8.99 -14.40 -3.65
CA LEU A 18 10.02 -13.44 -3.27
C LEU A 18 9.90 -13.02 -1.79
N LEU A 19 8.68 -12.69 -1.35
CA LEU A 19 8.44 -12.32 0.05
C LEU A 19 8.76 -13.47 0.99
N MET A 20 8.32 -14.68 0.66
CA MET A 20 8.58 -15.86 1.47
C MET A 20 10.08 -16.15 1.57
N ASP A 21 10.80 -16.13 0.46
CA ASP A 21 12.25 -16.37 0.46
C ASP A 21 13.01 -15.35 1.31
N VAL A 22 12.64 -14.06 1.22
CA VAL A 22 13.29 -13.00 2.00
C VAL A 22 13.01 -13.17 3.49
N VAL A 23 11.75 -13.37 3.89
CA VAL A 23 11.39 -13.52 5.30
C VAL A 23 12.01 -14.78 5.91
N GLU A 24 11.95 -15.91 5.20
CA GLU A 24 12.59 -17.16 5.66
C GLU A 24 14.11 -17.01 5.80
N ALA A 25 14.76 -16.27 4.90
CA ALA A 25 16.19 -16.00 5.00
C ALA A 25 16.54 -15.15 6.23
N LEU A 26 15.74 -14.12 6.52
CA LEU A 26 15.90 -13.26 7.69
C LEU A 26 15.57 -14.02 8.99
N TYR A 27 14.55 -14.87 8.99
CA TYR A 27 14.21 -15.73 10.11
C TYR A 27 15.36 -16.68 10.49
N ARG A 28 16.02 -17.29 9.50
CA ARG A 28 17.23 -18.12 9.71
C ARG A 28 18.39 -17.34 10.34
N GLN A 29 18.43 -16.02 10.17
CA GLN A 29 19.41 -15.12 10.80
C GLN A 29 19.01 -14.68 12.21
N GLY A 30 17.88 -15.12 12.72
CA GLY A 30 17.43 -14.85 14.08
C GLY A 30 16.36 -13.74 14.21
N LEU A 31 15.92 -13.11 13.12
CA LEU A 31 14.81 -12.14 13.19
C LEU A 31 13.49 -12.89 13.45
N ARG A 32 12.60 -12.24 14.19
CA ARG A 32 11.29 -12.80 14.55
C ARG A 32 10.13 -11.86 14.26
N ASN A 33 10.33 -10.57 14.27
CA ASN A 33 9.30 -9.57 13.99
C ASN A 33 9.48 -9.04 12.57
N PHE A 34 8.42 -9.08 11.77
CA PHE A 34 8.43 -8.68 10.38
C PHE A 34 7.27 -7.74 10.08
N VAL A 35 7.57 -6.56 9.57
CA VAL A 35 6.58 -5.65 9.02
C VAL A 35 6.73 -5.62 7.50
N VAL A 36 5.71 -6.08 6.79
CA VAL A 36 5.62 -6.04 5.33
C VAL A 36 4.88 -4.76 4.96
N LEU A 37 5.63 -3.71 4.72
CA LEU A 37 5.09 -2.42 4.30
C LEU A 37 5.04 -2.35 2.77
N SER A 38 3.85 -2.11 2.21
CA SER A 38 3.66 -1.91 0.78
C SER A 38 3.32 -0.48 0.43
N GLY A 39 4.03 0.10 -0.53
CA GLY A 39 3.68 1.37 -1.17
C GLY A 39 2.57 1.23 -2.23
N HIS A 40 2.00 0.03 -2.43
CA HIS A 40 0.93 -0.22 -3.39
C HIS A 40 -0.26 -0.91 -2.72
N ALA A 41 -1.44 -0.27 -2.79
CA ALA A 41 -2.66 -0.73 -2.15
C ALA A 41 -3.63 -1.48 -3.11
N GLY A 42 -3.15 -2.02 -4.22
CA GLY A 42 -4.00 -2.78 -5.15
C GLY A 42 -4.53 -4.07 -4.54
N GLY A 43 -5.86 -4.32 -4.61
CA GLY A 43 -6.51 -5.42 -3.91
C GLY A 43 -5.88 -6.80 -4.14
N THR A 44 -5.58 -7.18 -5.39
CA THR A 44 -4.88 -8.46 -5.69
C THR A 44 -3.47 -8.49 -5.09
N HIS A 45 -2.76 -7.36 -5.09
CA HIS A 45 -1.43 -7.24 -4.50
C HIS A 45 -1.49 -7.46 -2.97
N ASN A 46 -2.38 -6.77 -2.30
CA ASN A 46 -2.55 -6.91 -0.84
C ASN A 46 -2.96 -8.33 -0.45
N ALA A 47 -3.91 -8.93 -1.19
CA ALA A 47 -4.32 -10.31 -0.93
C ALA A 47 -3.15 -11.31 -1.00
N VAL A 48 -2.21 -11.10 -1.93
CA VAL A 48 -1.01 -11.94 -2.07
C VAL A 48 -0.02 -11.72 -0.92
N LEU A 49 0.14 -10.49 -0.44
CA LEU A 49 1.02 -10.22 0.71
C LEU A 49 0.46 -10.85 1.99
N ILE A 50 -0.86 -10.76 2.21
CA ILE A 50 -1.54 -11.40 3.34
C ILE A 50 -1.40 -12.93 3.26
N ASP A 51 -1.71 -13.53 2.11
CA ASP A 51 -1.59 -14.98 1.88
C ASP A 51 -0.14 -15.47 2.09
N ALA A 52 0.87 -14.67 1.69
CA ALA A 52 2.27 -14.98 1.98
C ALA A 52 2.56 -14.93 3.48
N GLY A 53 2.03 -13.92 4.19
CA GLY A 53 2.16 -13.79 5.65
C GLY A 53 1.56 -14.98 6.39
N GLU A 54 0.35 -15.39 6.06
CA GLU A 54 -0.31 -16.57 6.63
C GLU A 54 0.48 -17.87 6.38
N CYS A 55 0.99 -18.04 5.15
CA CYS A 55 1.86 -19.18 4.83
C CYS A 55 3.16 -19.17 5.65
N LEU A 56 3.76 -18.01 5.89
CA LEU A 56 4.95 -17.87 6.71
C LEU A 56 4.68 -18.17 8.17
N LEU A 57 3.59 -17.68 8.75
CA LEU A 57 3.18 -17.97 10.12
C LEU A 57 3.01 -19.49 10.34
N SER A 58 2.47 -20.21 9.37
CA SER A 58 2.32 -21.67 9.45
C SER A 58 3.66 -22.44 9.43
N ARG A 59 4.75 -21.82 8.97
CA ARG A 59 6.08 -22.43 8.84
C ARG A 59 7.08 -21.95 9.87
N LEU A 60 6.88 -20.76 10.41
CA LEU A 60 7.83 -20.05 11.27
C LEU A 60 7.20 -19.79 12.64
N PRO A 61 7.23 -20.76 13.55
CA PRO A 61 6.39 -20.76 14.77
C PRO A 61 6.62 -19.60 15.74
N GLU A 62 7.76 -18.93 15.67
CA GLU A 62 8.08 -17.79 16.54
C GLU A 62 7.98 -16.45 15.79
N ALA A 63 7.60 -16.46 14.51
CA ALA A 63 7.50 -15.24 13.74
C ALA A 63 6.24 -14.47 14.10
N LYS A 64 6.38 -13.14 14.19
CA LYS A 64 5.27 -12.19 14.23
C LYS A 64 5.30 -11.39 12.93
N ILE A 65 4.19 -11.31 12.23
CA ILE A 65 4.14 -10.71 10.89
C ILE A 65 2.98 -9.73 10.82
N ALA A 66 3.27 -8.48 10.51
CA ALA A 66 2.29 -7.47 10.14
C ALA A 66 2.37 -7.19 8.64
N VAL A 67 1.22 -7.07 7.97
CA VAL A 67 1.12 -6.70 6.56
C VAL A 67 0.25 -5.47 6.47
N VAL A 68 0.81 -4.38 5.94
CA VAL A 68 0.13 -3.08 5.89
C VAL A 68 0.53 -2.32 4.62
N THR A 69 -0.36 -1.45 4.13
CA THR A 69 -0.01 -0.50 3.08
C THR A 69 0.15 0.90 3.65
N GLU A 70 1.05 1.68 3.08
CA GLU A 70 1.19 3.10 3.43
C GLU A 70 -0.12 3.87 3.20
N TYR A 71 -0.91 3.43 2.20
CA TYR A 71 -2.19 4.03 1.88
C TYR A 71 -3.22 3.81 3.00
N ASP A 72 -3.29 2.60 3.57
CA ASP A 72 -4.20 2.30 4.68
C ASP A 72 -3.84 3.15 5.90
N LEU A 73 -2.55 3.24 6.25
CA LEU A 73 -2.08 4.10 7.34
C LEU A 73 -2.43 5.58 7.09
N ALA A 74 -2.19 6.08 5.88
CA ALA A 74 -2.54 7.46 5.52
C ALA A 74 -4.06 7.73 5.56
N ALA A 75 -4.87 6.77 5.13
CA ALA A 75 -6.33 6.91 5.10
C ALA A 75 -6.98 6.83 6.49
N GLU A 76 -6.45 5.96 7.34
CA GLU A 76 -6.96 5.76 8.71
C GLU A 76 -6.59 6.91 9.65
N GLU A 77 -5.32 7.28 9.66
CA GLU A 77 -4.77 8.28 10.59
C GLU A 77 -4.83 9.70 10.03
N GLY A 78 -4.86 9.86 8.71
CA GLY A 78 -4.95 11.15 8.02
C GLY A 78 -6.36 11.70 7.87
N LYS A 79 -7.34 11.18 8.63
CA LYS A 79 -8.72 11.69 8.61
C LYS A 79 -8.76 13.19 8.90
N GLY A 80 -9.36 13.95 7.97
CA GLY A 80 -9.43 15.41 8.04
C GLY A 80 -8.30 16.15 7.33
N LEU A 81 -7.22 15.48 6.92
CA LEU A 81 -6.20 16.04 6.03
C LEU A 81 -6.61 15.96 4.56
N ILE A 82 -7.37 14.94 4.20
CA ILE A 82 -7.77 14.63 2.83
C ILE A 82 -9.21 15.10 2.59
N GLU A 83 -9.38 15.93 1.57
CA GLU A 83 -10.68 16.50 1.18
C GLU A 83 -11.39 15.64 0.13
N THR A 84 -10.62 14.87 -0.66
CA THR A 84 -11.15 14.06 -1.74
C THR A 84 -11.81 12.79 -1.21
N VAL A 85 -13.11 12.71 -1.35
CA VAL A 85 -13.86 11.50 -0.98
C VAL A 85 -13.53 10.37 -1.93
N GLY A 86 -13.07 9.23 -1.41
CA GLY A 86 -12.72 8.07 -2.22
C GLY A 86 -11.43 8.23 -3.03
N ASP A 87 -10.51 9.08 -2.57
CA ASP A 87 -9.16 9.17 -3.13
C ASP A 87 -8.49 7.80 -3.10
N SER A 88 -7.80 7.42 -4.14
CA SER A 88 -7.23 6.07 -4.26
C SER A 88 -5.94 5.97 -5.07
N HIS A 89 -5.84 6.61 -6.23
CA HIS A 89 -4.66 6.46 -7.09
C HIS A 89 -4.34 7.74 -7.85
N ALA A 90 -3.11 8.21 -7.75
CA ALA A 90 -2.63 9.45 -8.36
C ALA A 90 -3.54 10.66 -8.06
N GLY A 91 -4.27 10.61 -6.96
CA GLY A 91 -5.17 11.64 -6.47
C GLY A 91 -4.50 12.55 -5.45
N GLU A 92 -5.26 13.03 -4.48
CA GLU A 92 -4.80 14.01 -3.51
C GLU A 92 -3.67 13.49 -2.62
N ILE A 93 -3.78 12.26 -2.09
CA ILE A 93 -2.78 11.67 -1.17
C ILE A 93 -1.44 11.50 -1.88
N GLU A 94 -1.40 10.74 -2.97
CA GLU A 94 -0.14 10.42 -3.66
C GLU A 94 0.50 11.67 -4.26
N ALA A 95 -0.29 12.56 -4.89
CA ALA A 95 0.24 13.80 -5.43
C ALA A 95 0.81 14.72 -4.34
N SER A 96 0.17 14.82 -3.17
CA SER A 96 0.68 15.60 -2.04
C SER A 96 2.03 15.08 -1.54
N ARG A 97 2.18 13.77 -1.40
CA ARG A 97 3.43 13.13 -0.96
C ARG A 97 4.56 13.37 -1.97
N ILE A 98 4.28 13.28 -3.27
CA ILE A 98 5.29 13.59 -4.29
C ILE A 98 5.63 15.08 -4.30
N LEU A 99 4.63 15.98 -4.13
CA LEU A 99 4.89 17.42 -3.99
C LEU A 99 5.80 17.75 -2.79
N ALA A 100 5.64 17.04 -1.68
CA ALA A 100 6.46 17.23 -0.49
C ALA A 100 7.92 16.76 -0.67
N THR A 101 8.12 15.67 -1.40
CA THR A 101 9.42 14.99 -1.48
C THR A 101 10.17 15.23 -2.79
N ARG A 102 9.46 15.34 -3.91
CA ARG A 102 10.00 15.45 -5.28
C ARG A 102 9.11 16.32 -6.17
N PRO A 103 8.90 17.62 -5.84
CA PRO A 103 7.91 18.47 -6.54
C PRO A 103 8.17 18.56 -8.05
N HIS A 104 9.42 18.47 -8.49
CA HIS A 104 9.78 18.50 -9.91
C HIS A 104 9.31 17.29 -10.72
N LEU A 105 8.84 16.23 -10.07
CA LEU A 105 8.27 15.04 -10.72
C LEU A 105 6.76 15.16 -10.93
N VAL A 106 6.09 16.08 -10.24
CA VAL A 106 4.66 16.32 -10.43
C VAL A 106 4.46 17.12 -11.70
N LYS A 107 3.70 16.56 -12.64
CA LYS A 107 3.40 17.20 -13.93
C LYS A 107 2.02 17.84 -13.88
N GLU A 108 1.89 18.96 -14.57
CA GLU A 108 0.61 19.61 -14.75
C GLU A 108 -0.33 18.78 -15.65
N GLY A 109 -1.64 19.05 -15.56
CA GLY A 109 -2.65 18.48 -16.43
C GLY A 109 -3.36 17.24 -15.91
N ALA A 110 -3.05 16.76 -14.71
CA ALA A 110 -3.88 15.76 -14.05
C ALA A 110 -5.20 16.39 -13.60
N VAL A 111 -6.31 15.73 -13.89
CA VAL A 111 -7.66 16.18 -13.56
C VAL A 111 -8.36 15.17 -12.67
N GLU A 112 -9.31 15.65 -11.89
CA GLU A 112 -10.20 14.80 -11.11
C GLU A 112 -10.84 13.72 -12.00
N ALA A 113 -10.77 12.48 -11.55
CA ALA A 113 -11.37 11.35 -12.25
C ALA A 113 -11.64 10.18 -11.30
N TYR A 114 -12.72 9.48 -11.60
CA TYR A 114 -13.13 8.27 -10.90
C TYR A 114 -13.47 7.17 -11.91
N PRO A 115 -12.83 5.99 -11.88
CA PRO A 115 -13.15 4.91 -12.80
C PRO A 115 -14.51 4.28 -12.48
N ALA A 116 -15.24 3.90 -13.50
CA ALA A 116 -16.53 3.21 -13.37
C ALA A 116 -16.41 1.75 -13.86
N PHE A 117 -15.84 0.90 -13.03
CA PHE A 117 -15.77 -0.53 -13.33
C PHE A 117 -17.13 -1.22 -13.09
N PRO A 118 -17.51 -2.23 -13.88
CA PRO A 118 -18.67 -3.05 -13.59
C PRO A 118 -18.44 -3.84 -12.28
N LYS A 119 -19.50 -3.89 -11.45
CA LYS A 119 -19.45 -4.66 -10.21
C LYS A 119 -19.27 -6.16 -10.52
N HIS A 120 -18.37 -6.81 -9.80
CA HIS A 120 -18.15 -8.27 -9.84
C HIS A 120 -17.73 -8.85 -11.20
N ILE A 121 -17.46 -8.01 -12.22
CA ILE A 121 -17.05 -8.47 -13.54
C ILE A 121 -15.60 -8.06 -13.78
N LEU A 122 -14.75 -9.06 -14.04
CA LEU A 122 -13.35 -8.82 -14.41
C LEU A 122 -13.28 -8.35 -15.85
N VAL A 123 -12.61 -7.21 -16.07
CA VAL A 123 -12.46 -6.63 -17.40
C VAL A 123 -11.03 -6.86 -17.93
N ARG A 124 -10.92 -7.20 -19.23
CA ARG A 124 -9.61 -7.40 -19.88
C ARG A 124 -8.90 -6.08 -20.14
N ASN A 125 -9.63 -5.10 -20.66
CA ASN A 125 -9.10 -3.77 -20.98
C ASN A 125 -9.47 -2.76 -19.90
N LYS A 126 -8.68 -2.74 -18.82
CA LYS A 126 -8.89 -1.78 -17.72
C LYS A 126 -8.73 -0.32 -18.17
N GLN A 127 -7.92 -0.06 -19.19
CA GLN A 127 -7.66 1.28 -19.69
C GLN A 127 -8.92 1.92 -20.31
N ALA A 128 -9.83 1.13 -20.89
CA ALA A 128 -11.10 1.62 -21.41
C ALA A 128 -12.02 2.16 -20.29
N TYR A 129 -11.93 1.60 -19.09
CA TYR A 129 -12.71 2.03 -17.91
C TYR A 129 -11.98 3.06 -17.05
N TRP A 130 -10.68 3.20 -17.25
CA TRP A 130 -9.82 4.06 -16.45
C TRP A 130 -8.73 4.73 -17.31
N PRO A 131 -9.11 5.63 -18.24
CA PRO A 131 -8.18 6.18 -19.22
C PRO A 131 -7.13 7.11 -18.60
N SER A 132 -7.49 7.90 -17.58
CA SER A 132 -6.58 8.85 -16.92
C SER A 132 -5.57 8.18 -16.01
N ALA A 133 -5.87 7.01 -15.47
CA ALA A 133 -5.21 6.40 -14.31
C ALA A 133 -5.30 7.24 -13.00
N VAL A 134 -6.11 8.28 -12.97
CA VAL A 134 -6.42 9.01 -11.75
C VAL A 134 -7.68 8.43 -11.12
N TRP A 135 -7.66 8.28 -9.81
CA TRP A 135 -8.81 7.94 -8.98
C TRP A 135 -8.79 8.85 -7.77
N GLY A 136 -9.38 10.01 -7.90
CA GLY A 136 -9.38 11.08 -6.92
C GLY A 136 -9.24 12.45 -7.56
N ASP A 137 -8.88 13.45 -6.78
CA ASP A 137 -8.68 14.83 -7.22
C ASP A 137 -7.26 15.35 -6.91
N PRO A 138 -6.31 15.22 -7.83
CA PRO A 138 -4.94 15.70 -7.62
C PRO A 138 -4.83 17.22 -7.52
N SER A 139 -5.87 18.00 -7.91
CA SER A 139 -5.85 19.46 -7.80
C SER A 139 -5.86 19.96 -6.35
N LYS A 140 -6.33 19.13 -5.42
CA LYS A 140 -6.35 19.41 -3.98
C LYS A 140 -5.03 19.09 -3.27
N ALA A 141 -4.08 18.53 -4.01
CA ALA A 141 -2.78 18.17 -3.46
C ALA A 141 -1.94 19.39 -3.07
N SER A 142 -1.19 19.28 -2.00
CA SER A 142 -0.20 20.27 -1.60
C SER A 142 1.01 19.64 -0.89
N ALA A 143 2.16 20.28 -0.98
CA ALA A 143 3.36 19.83 -0.27
C ALA A 143 3.19 19.86 1.25
N GLU A 144 2.35 20.75 1.78
CA GLU A 144 2.03 20.82 3.21
C GLU A 144 1.24 19.58 3.65
N LYS A 145 0.18 19.22 2.92
CA LYS A 145 -0.56 17.98 3.14
C LYS A 145 0.35 16.76 3.06
N GLY A 146 1.22 16.73 2.05
CA GLY A 146 2.17 15.64 1.87
C GLY A 146 3.08 15.44 3.08
N ARG A 147 3.62 16.52 3.65
CA ARG A 147 4.44 16.43 4.87
C ARG A 147 3.64 15.90 6.07
N LYS A 148 2.42 16.41 6.27
CA LYS A 148 1.56 15.93 7.36
C LYS A 148 1.16 14.46 7.19
N ILE A 149 0.90 14.01 5.96
CA ILE A 149 0.62 12.61 5.67
C ILE A 149 1.84 11.74 6.00
N GLU A 150 3.05 12.16 5.61
CA GLU A 150 4.27 11.41 5.95
C GLU A 150 4.48 11.31 7.47
N GLU A 151 4.30 12.40 8.22
CA GLU A 151 4.38 12.41 9.68
C GLU A 151 3.40 11.39 10.28
N VAL A 152 2.14 11.45 9.87
CA VAL A 152 1.09 10.54 10.35
C VAL A 152 1.39 9.08 10.01
N VAL A 153 1.88 8.79 8.80
CA VAL A 153 2.24 7.44 8.37
C VAL A 153 3.44 6.90 9.16
N VAL A 154 4.45 7.73 9.40
CA VAL A 154 5.63 7.33 10.19
C VAL A 154 5.23 7.04 11.63
N ASP A 155 4.44 7.92 12.27
CA ASP A 155 3.96 7.72 13.63
C ASP A 155 3.09 6.45 13.77
N ALA A 156 2.23 6.19 12.77
CA ALA A 156 1.41 4.97 12.76
C ALA A 156 2.26 3.70 12.58
N LEU A 157 3.29 3.77 11.73
CA LEU A 157 4.21 2.66 11.52
C LEU A 157 5.05 2.38 12.77
N GLU A 158 5.50 3.43 13.47
CA GLU A 158 6.23 3.29 14.73
C GLU A 158 5.35 2.60 15.78
N ARG A 159 4.08 3.03 15.93
CA ARG A 159 3.13 2.35 16.83
C ARG A 159 2.92 0.88 16.46
N LEU A 160 2.77 0.57 15.17
CA LEU A 160 2.61 -0.80 14.69
C LEU A 160 3.82 -1.66 15.03
N VAL A 161 5.04 -1.12 14.91
CA VAL A 161 6.26 -1.86 15.27
C VAL A 161 6.27 -2.19 16.77
N VAL A 162 5.96 -1.22 17.62
CA VAL A 162 5.89 -1.43 19.09
C VAL A 162 4.80 -2.45 19.42
N GLU A 163 3.61 -2.32 18.84
CA GLU A 163 2.51 -3.26 19.04
C GLU A 163 2.91 -4.70 18.61
N LEU A 164 3.59 -4.84 17.48
CA LEU A 164 4.07 -6.12 16.99
C LEU A 164 5.11 -6.74 17.94
N GLU A 165 6.01 -5.94 18.50
CA GLU A 165 7.00 -6.41 19.48
C GLU A 165 6.33 -6.93 20.75
N GLU A 166 5.33 -6.21 21.25
CA GLU A 166 4.58 -6.55 22.47
C GLU A 166 3.51 -7.62 22.27
N PHE A 167 3.11 -7.86 21.01
CA PHE A 167 2.05 -8.80 20.68
C PHE A 167 2.34 -10.21 21.21
N VAL A 168 1.38 -10.73 21.98
CA VAL A 168 1.38 -12.09 22.48
C VAL A 168 0.10 -12.76 22.00
N GLU A 169 0.24 -13.79 21.19
CA GLU A 169 -0.90 -14.56 20.72
C GLU A 169 -1.56 -15.28 21.91
N PRO A 170 -2.90 -15.20 22.06
CA PRO A 170 -3.59 -15.96 23.10
C PRO A 170 -3.30 -17.45 22.95
N ALA A 171 -3.05 -18.13 24.09
CA ALA A 171 -2.87 -19.58 24.07
C ALA A 171 -4.09 -20.24 23.39
N GLY A 172 -3.85 -21.01 22.34
CA GLY A 172 -4.92 -21.73 21.64
C GLY A 172 -5.65 -22.69 22.55
N CYS A 173 -6.96 -22.80 22.34
CA CYS A 173 -7.79 -23.83 22.97
C CYS A 173 -7.48 -25.20 22.38
#